data_e9d894f5e3dde9e76ee0e46c2ccd6cc9
#
_entry.id   e9d894f5e3dde9e76ee0e46c2ccd6cc9
#
_cell.length_a   1.000
_cell.length_b   1.000
_cell.length_c   1.000
_cell.angle_alpha   90.00
_cell.angle_beta   90.00
_cell.angle_gamma   90.00
#
_symmetry.space_group_name_H-M   'P 1'
#
loop_
_entity.id
_entity.type
_entity.pdbx_description
1 polymer ?
#
loop_
_entity_poly.entity_id
_entity_poly.type
_entity_poly.pdbx_seq_one_letter_code
_entity_poly.pdbx_strand_id
1 'polypeptide(L)'
;MAGLPPIPWLARRDRAPWCRTALAGGVSIEDAVASVTRALLGAGTADLALVFASASYASDLPRLLPLLQRRLRSRHWLGCLGGGVVGTGSDGIPHEREQEPTLSVLLLRLPGAELRPFAIDTADLPDLDGPAEPWRALIPPGDGEARTELDPTTPPSLLVLGDPASPGLADLISGLDYAWPGAVKLGGVAGQHAAGHGSLLLGDTEQGSVRSGVVGCLIAGAWRLEAVVAQGCRPIGPVFEVEQAQRNVVLQLSRGAQRNSPVSALQSILVGLSPEEREQVRHSLFLGVGQSSFDLPSDDDPLEAFVVRNLIGVDPRNGAVAVAERIRVGQKVQFQLRDGASSRQEARQLLNRQAGRTPQPLAGLLFACLGRGQGLHQRDDGDVSLCREAFADLPIAGVFCNGEIAPIGGITHLHGYTAAWAFLVPCGTP
;
A
#
# COMPACT_ATOMS: atom_id res chain seq x y z
N MET A 1 -13.13 -47.59 -22.89
CA MET A 1 -13.72 -47.21 -21.61
C MET A 1 -14.26 -45.78 -21.76
N ALA A 2 -15.56 -45.61 -21.83
CA ALA A 2 -16.19 -44.31 -21.93
C ALA A 2 -16.07 -43.61 -20.58
N GLY A 3 -15.37 -42.48 -20.52
CA GLY A 3 -15.25 -41.65 -19.32
C GLY A 3 -16.61 -41.13 -18.89
N LEU A 4 -16.90 -41.21 -17.60
CA LEU A 4 -18.11 -40.63 -17.02
C LEU A 4 -18.21 -39.13 -17.37
N PRO A 5 -19.39 -38.60 -17.74
CA PRO A 5 -19.58 -37.21 -18.01
C PRO A 5 -19.25 -36.36 -16.77
N PRO A 6 -18.66 -35.19 -16.91
CA PRO A 6 -18.33 -34.33 -15.76
C PRO A 6 -19.61 -33.96 -15.02
N ILE A 7 -19.60 -34.15 -13.71
CA ILE A 7 -20.74 -33.87 -12.84
C ILE A 7 -20.88 -32.33 -12.75
N PRO A 8 -21.97 -31.72 -13.22
CA PRO A 8 -22.07 -30.26 -13.40
C PRO A 8 -21.88 -29.43 -12.12
N TRP A 9 -22.17 -29.97 -10.94
CA TRP A 9 -21.99 -29.28 -9.67
C TRP A 9 -20.54 -29.32 -9.16
N LEU A 10 -19.73 -30.33 -9.55
CA LEU A 10 -18.30 -30.38 -9.28
C LEU A 10 -17.56 -29.32 -10.13
N ALA A 11 -17.95 -29.16 -11.41
CA ALA A 11 -17.40 -28.14 -12.28
C ALA A 11 -17.74 -26.70 -11.85
N ARG A 12 -18.82 -26.48 -11.10
CA ARG A 12 -19.16 -25.17 -10.52
C ARG A 12 -18.33 -24.82 -9.30
N ARG A 13 -17.91 -25.79 -8.47
CA ARG A 13 -17.05 -25.55 -7.30
C ARG A 13 -15.65 -25.05 -7.70
N ASP A 14 -15.10 -25.52 -8.81
CA ASP A 14 -13.79 -25.06 -9.31
C ASP A 14 -13.83 -23.65 -9.95
N ARG A 15 -15.03 -23.08 -10.17
CA ARG A 15 -15.23 -21.77 -10.78
C ARG A 15 -15.55 -20.65 -9.78
N ALA A 16 -15.84 -20.97 -8.53
CA ALA A 16 -16.14 -19.95 -7.53
C ALA A 16 -14.85 -19.27 -7.04
N PRO A 17 -14.88 -17.93 -6.86
CA PRO A 17 -13.78 -17.24 -6.21
C PRO A 17 -13.68 -17.65 -4.73
N TRP A 18 -12.47 -17.68 -4.22
CA TRP A 18 -12.24 -17.88 -2.80
C TRP A 18 -10.95 -17.20 -2.34
N CYS A 19 -10.93 -16.84 -1.07
CA CYS A 19 -9.77 -16.36 -0.35
C CYS A 19 -9.54 -17.29 0.87
N ARG A 20 -8.28 -17.63 1.13
CA ARG A 20 -7.83 -18.32 2.33
C ARG A 20 -6.61 -17.63 2.87
N THR A 21 -6.59 -17.38 4.16
CA THR A 21 -5.46 -16.71 4.83
C THR A 21 -5.04 -17.48 6.05
N ALA A 22 -3.78 -17.36 6.42
CA ALA A 22 -3.23 -17.88 7.66
C ALA A 22 -2.15 -16.93 8.18
N LEU A 23 -2.16 -16.72 9.48
CA LEU A 23 -1.16 -15.98 10.24
C LEU A 23 -0.59 -16.91 11.30
N ALA A 24 0.72 -17.06 11.35
CA ALA A 24 1.37 -17.88 12.38
C ALA A 24 2.78 -17.37 12.70
N GLY A 25 3.11 -17.36 13.98
CA GLY A 25 4.47 -17.16 14.47
C GLY A 25 5.21 -18.48 14.64
N GLY A 26 6.52 -18.41 14.79
CA GLY A 26 7.39 -19.55 15.10
C GLY A 26 8.81 -19.10 15.38
N VAL A 27 9.52 -19.84 16.22
CA VAL A 27 10.92 -19.58 16.51
C VAL A 27 11.79 -19.76 15.26
N SER A 28 11.44 -20.73 14.42
CA SER A 28 12.07 -20.98 13.12
C SER A 28 11.11 -20.73 11.97
N ILE A 29 11.65 -20.46 10.78
CA ILE A 29 10.85 -20.34 9.56
C ILE A 29 10.09 -21.63 9.25
N GLU A 30 10.68 -22.79 9.55
CA GLU A 30 10.07 -24.10 9.38
C GLU A 30 8.81 -24.29 10.26
N ASP A 31 8.85 -23.83 11.50
CA ASP A 31 7.71 -23.89 12.42
C ASP A 31 6.57 -22.98 11.94
N ALA A 32 6.89 -21.76 11.53
CA ALA A 32 5.93 -20.83 10.97
C ALA A 32 5.29 -21.39 9.69
N VAL A 33 6.09 -21.89 8.76
CA VAL A 33 5.63 -22.55 7.52
C VAL A 33 4.78 -23.76 7.82
N ALA A 34 5.19 -24.61 8.77
CA ALA A 34 4.41 -25.81 9.15
C ALA A 34 3.03 -25.41 9.70
N SER A 35 2.96 -24.36 10.50
CA SER A 35 1.70 -23.87 11.09
C SER A 35 0.78 -23.27 10.03
N VAL A 36 1.30 -22.36 9.18
CA VAL A 36 0.56 -21.74 8.08
C VAL A 36 0.07 -22.80 7.08
N THR A 37 0.94 -23.74 6.68
CA THR A 37 0.54 -24.77 5.71
C THR A 37 -0.50 -25.75 6.28
N ARG A 38 -0.49 -25.99 7.59
CA ARG A 38 -1.53 -26.78 8.27
C ARG A 38 -2.88 -26.07 8.23
N ALA A 39 -2.90 -24.76 8.49
CA ALA A 39 -4.13 -23.95 8.45
C ALA A 39 -4.71 -23.85 7.03
N LEU A 40 -3.86 -23.83 6.00
CA LEU A 40 -4.26 -23.73 4.60
C LEU A 40 -4.39 -25.09 3.89
N LEU A 41 -4.28 -26.22 4.62
CA LEU A 41 -4.36 -27.53 4.02
C LEU A 41 -5.72 -27.75 3.32
N GLY A 42 -5.69 -28.23 2.08
CA GLY A 42 -6.90 -28.47 1.29
C GLY A 42 -7.51 -27.24 0.64
N ALA A 43 -6.83 -26.09 0.66
CA ALA A 43 -7.32 -24.86 0.00
C ALA A 43 -7.53 -24.99 -1.52
N GLY A 44 -6.88 -25.97 -2.18
CA GLY A 44 -6.87 -26.09 -3.63
C GLY A 44 -5.74 -25.28 -4.28
N THR A 45 -5.78 -25.16 -5.60
CA THR A 45 -4.79 -24.36 -6.34
C THR A 45 -5.25 -22.90 -6.43
N ALA A 46 -4.45 -22.00 -5.89
CA ALA A 46 -4.66 -20.56 -6.01
C ALA A 46 -4.19 -20.03 -7.36
N ASP A 47 -4.71 -18.89 -7.79
CA ASP A 47 -4.19 -18.15 -8.92
C ASP A 47 -3.05 -17.20 -8.47
N LEU A 48 -3.18 -16.60 -7.28
CA LEU A 48 -2.18 -15.74 -6.67
C LEU A 48 -2.03 -16.07 -5.18
N ALA A 49 -0.79 -16.19 -4.73
CA ALA A 49 -0.42 -16.28 -3.32
C ALA A 49 0.38 -15.03 -2.91
N LEU A 50 -0.03 -14.41 -1.81
CA LEU A 50 0.71 -13.30 -1.20
C LEU A 50 1.35 -13.79 0.10
N VAL A 51 2.62 -13.45 0.28
CA VAL A 51 3.45 -13.92 1.40
C VAL A 51 4.13 -12.74 2.06
N PHE A 52 3.78 -12.46 3.32
CA PHE A 52 4.42 -11.41 4.11
C PHE A 52 5.09 -12.04 5.32
N ALA A 53 6.37 -11.75 5.48
CA ALA A 53 7.18 -12.29 6.58
C ALA A 53 7.82 -11.16 7.39
N SER A 54 7.88 -11.29 8.71
CA SER A 54 8.59 -10.32 9.54
C SER A 54 10.09 -10.33 9.23
N ALA A 55 10.76 -9.20 9.43
CA ALA A 55 12.20 -9.05 9.21
C ALA A 55 13.05 -10.03 10.05
N SER A 56 12.47 -10.61 11.10
CA SER A 56 13.12 -11.68 11.90
C SER A 56 13.49 -12.91 11.06
N TYR A 57 12.79 -13.15 9.94
CA TYR A 57 13.08 -14.24 9.01
C TYR A 57 13.94 -13.81 7.81
N ALA A 58 14.58 -12.64 7.85
CA ALA A 58 15.35 -12.14 6.72
C ALA A 58 16.40 -13.15 6.22
N SER A 59 17.19 -13.75 7.11
CA SER A 59 18.22 -14.72 6.73
C SER A 59 17.65 -15.99 6.06
N ASP A 60 16.40 -16.33 6.33
CA ASP A 60 15.71 -17.50 5.80
C ASP A 60 14.84 -17.22 4.57
N LEU A 61 14.72 -15.95 4.17
CA LEU A 61 13.87 -15.53 3.07
C LEU A 61 14.08 -16.34 1.77
N PRO A 62 15.34 -16.70 1.36
CA PRO A 62 15.57 -17.53 0.17
C PRO A 62 14.95 -18.93 0.25
N ARG A 63 14.70 -19.44 1.46
CA ARG A 63 14.14 -20.76 1.71
C ARG A 63 12.61 -20.73 1.80
N LEU A 64 12.01 -19.57 2.00
CA LEU A 64 10.60 -19.42 2.35
C LEU A 64 9.66 -19.93 1.25
N LEU A 65 9.79 -19.43 0.00
CA LEU A 65 8.93 -19.90 -1.09
C LEU A 65 9.13 -21.40 -1.37
N PRO A 66 10.35 -21.96 -1.48
CA PRO A 66 10.55 -23.41 -1.63
C PRO A 66 9.88 -24.25 -0.52
N LEU A 67 9.86 -23.77 0.72
CA LEU A 67 9.21 -24.46 1.81
C LEU A 67 7.67 -24.44 1.69
N LEU A 68 7.08 -23.30 1.33
CA LEU A 68 5.65 -23.15 1.13
C LEU A 68 5.16 -23.96 -0.08
N GLN A 69 5.86 -23.92 -1.21
CA GLN A 69 5.53 -24.59 -2.47
C GLN A 69 5.51 -26.12 -2.38
N ARG A 70 6.19 -26.71 -1.40
CA ARG A 70 6.11 -28.16 -1.13
C ARG A 70 4.70 -28.61 -0.70
N ARG A 71 3.90 -27.72 -0.13
CA ARG A 71 2.62 -28.06 0.49
C ARG A 71 1.43 -27.28 -0.04
N LEU A 72 1.66 -26.07 -0.52
CA LEU A 72 0.64 -25.19 -1.08
C LEU A 72 0.83 -25.04 -2.59
N ARG A 73 -0.25 -24.81 -3.30
CA ARG A 73 -0.25 -24.66 -4.76
C ARG A 73 -0.78 -23.30 -5.15
N SER A 74 0.01 -22.54 -5.88
CA SER A 74 -0.40 -21.29 -6.54
C SER A 74 0.29 -21.14 -7.89
N ARG A 75 -0.37 -20.48 -8.83
CA ARG A 75 0.25 -20.15 -10.14
C ARG A 75 1.32 -19.09 -9.97
N HIS A 76 1.02 -18.08 -9.18
CA HIS A 76 1.92 -16.94 -8.93
C HIS A 76 2.10 -16.74 -7.43
N TRP A 77 3.31 -16.38 -7.05
CA TRP A 77 3.71 -16.08 -5.68
C TRP A 77 4.35 -14.70 -5.65
N LEU A 78 3.88 -13.85 -4.75
CA LEU A 78 4.37 -12.50 -4.56
C LEU A 78 4.48 -12.21 -3.06
N GLY A 79 5.47 -11.45 -2.63
CA GLY A 79 5.57 -11.09 -1.23
C GLY A 79 6.78 -10.26 -0.88
N CYS A 80 6.90 -9.95 0.41
CA CYS A 80 8.04 -9.19 0.92
C CYS A 80 8.25 -9.40 2.42
N LEU A 81 9.40 -8.94 2.90
CA LEU A 81 9.66 -8.72 4.33
C LEU A 81 8.99 -7.44 4.80
N GLY A 82 8.57 -7.42 6.06
CA GLY A 82 8.04 -6.24 6.73
C GLY A 82 8.62 -6.05 8.14
N GLY A 83 8.47 -4.86 8.70
CA GLY A 83 8.78 -4.62 10.11
C GLY A 83 7.82 -5.32 11.07
N GLY A 84 6.65 -5.65 10.55
CA GLY A 84 5.61 -6.50 11.12
C GLY A 84 4.73 -7.02 10.01
N VAL A 85 3.81 -7.91 10.32
CA VAL A 85 2.87 -8.51 9.35
C VAL A 85 1.44 -8.42 9.84
N VAL A 86 0.52 -8.43 8.89
CA VAL A 86 -0.91 -8.41 9.12
C VAL A 86 -1.52 -9.68 8.52
N GLY A 87 -2.44 -10.32 9.23
CA GLY A 87 -3.10 -11.51 8.71
C GLY A 87 -4.27 -11.94 9.56
N THR A 88 -5.14 -12.77 8.99
CA THR A 88 -6.25 -13.38 9.72
C THR A 88 -5.78 -14.68 10.35
N GLY A 89 -5.92 -14.78 11.66
CA GLY A 89 -5.53 -15.94 12.45
C GLY A 89 -6.47 -17.14 12.27
N SER A 90 -6.12 -18.24 12.93
CA SER A 90 -6.96 -19.45 12.95
C SER A 90 -8.31 -19.29 13.67
N ASP A 91 -8.44 -18.22 14.45
CA ASP A 91 -9.66 -17.77 15.11
C ASP A 91 -10.63 -17.01 14.17
N GLY A 92 -10.20 -16.76 12.93
CA GLY A 92 -10.93 -15.95 11.96
C GLY A 92 -10.80 -14.43 12.18
N ILE A 93 -9.96 -14.01 13.14
CA ILE A 93 -9.76 -12.60 13.48
C ILE A 93 -8.49 -12.09 12.80
N PRO A 94 -8.53 -10.91 12.15
CA PRO A 94 -7.32 -10.26 11.65
C PRO A 94 -6.51 -9.64 12.79
N HIS A 95 -5.20 -9.84 12.74
CA HIS A 95 -4.23 -9.35 13.71
C HIS A 95 -3.08 -8.61 13.05
N GLU A 96 -2.56 -7.63 13.76
CA GLU A 96 -1.28 -6.97 13.50
C GLU A 96 -0.22 -7.59 14.41
N ARG A 97 0.89 -8.05 13.84
CA ARG A 97 2.00 -8.65 14.58
C ARG A 97 3.26 -7.87 14.30
N GLU A 98 3.64 -7.08 15.29
CA GLU A 98 4.86 -6.27 15.28
C GLU A 98 5.91 -6.91 16.19
N GLN A 99 7.19 -6.72 15.86
CA GLN A 99 8.34 -7.10 16.69
C GLN A 99 8.43 -8.60 17.07
N GLU A 100 7.69 -9.47 16.41
CA GLU A 100 7.74 -10.90 16.62
C GLU A 100 7.91 -11.69 15.31
N PRO A 101 8.57 -12.87 15.35
CA PRO A 101 8.73 -13.71 14.17
C PRO A 101 7.39 -14.25 13.70
N THR A 102 6.86 -13.70 12.62
CA THR A 102 5.51 -14.04 12.13
C THR A 102 5.48 -14.10 10.61
N LEU A 103 4.67 -15.02 10.08
CA LEU A 103 4.42 -15.24 8.66
C LEU A 103 2.91 -15.12 8.38
N SER A 104 2.55 -14.33 7.38
CA SER A 104 1.19 -14.21 6.84
C SER A 104 1.16 -14.72 5.42
N VAL A 105 0.22 -15.59 5.09
CA VAL A 105 0.00 -16.12 3.75
C VAL A 105 -1.46 -15.97 3.37
N LEU A 106 -1.69 -15.40 2.19
CA LEU A 106 -3.01 -15.25 1.58
C LEU A 106 -3.03 -15.98 0.24
N LEU A 107 -4.00 -16.86 0.05
CA LEU A 107 -4.23 -17.60 -1.19
C LEU A 107 -5.53 -17.10 -1.85
N LEU A 108 -5.46 -16.77 -3.13
CA LEU A 108 -6.56 -16.20 -3.89
C LEU A 108 -6.88 -17.07 -5.12
N ARG A 109 -8.15 -17.43 -5.25
CA ARG A 109 -8.72 -17.97 -6.48
C ARG A 109 -9.57 -16.90 -7.13
N LEU A 110 -9.17 -16.47 -8.34
CA LEU A 110 -9.70 -15.31 -9.04
C LEU A 110 -10.17 -15.69 -10.45
N PRO A 111 -11.30 -16.40 -10.60
CA PRO A 111 -11.78 -16.78 -11.91
C PRO A 111 -12.01 -15.56 -12.82
N GLY A 112 -11.53 -15.63 -14.04
CA GLY A 112 -11.61 -14.54 -15.01
C GLY A 112 -10.63 -13.39 -14.77
N ALA A 113 -9.74 -13.49 -13.77
CA ALA A 113 -8.63 -12.55 -13.63
C ALA A 113 -7.57 -12.80 -14.71
N GLU A 114 -7.03 -11.72 -15.23
CA GLU A 114 -5.76 -11.70 -15.93
C GLU A 114 -4.69 -11.21 -14.95
N LEU A 115 -3.75 -12.08 -14.63
CA LEU A 115 -2.65 -11.81 -13.69
C LEU A 115 -1.33 -11.78 -14.46
N ARG A 116 -0.60 -10.67 -14.36
CA ARG A 116 0.72 -10.50 -14.97
C ARG A 116 1.74 -10.15 -13.88
N PRO A 117 2.41 -11.14 -13.28
CA PRO A 117 3.49 -10.88 -12.35
C PRO A 117 4.68 -10.26 -13.08
N PHE A 118 5.39 -9.36 -12.39
CA PHE A 118 6.56 -8.68 -12.95
C PHE A 118 7.64 -8.46 -11.90
N ALA A 119 8.88 -8.33 -12.38
CA ALA A 119 10.02 -7.84 -11.62
C ALA A 119 10.71 -6.74 -12.44
N ILE A 120 11.01 -5.62 -11.80
CA ILE A 120 11.62 -4.45 -12.43
C ILE A 120 12.90 -4.10 -11.67
N ASP A 121 14.02 -3.99 -12.38
CA ASP A 121 15.21 -3.36 -11.84
C ASP A 121 15.07 -1.84 -11.98
N THR A 122 15.11 -1.16 -10.85
CA THR A 122 14.92 0.29 -10.80
C THR A 122 16.18 1.09 -11.15
N ALA A 123 17.30 0.42 -11.42
CA ALA A 123 18.52 1.07 -11.91
C ALA A 123 18.42 1.44 -13.40
N ASP A 124 17.62 0.69 -14.18
CA ASP A 124 17.52 0.79 -15.64
C ASP A 124 16.09 1.18 -16.07
N LEU A 125 15.56 2.26 -15.50
CA LEU A 125 14.22 2.75 -15.88
C LEU A 125 14.24 3.53 -17.19
N PRO A 126 13.14 3.47 -17.98
CA PRO A 126 12.99 4.35 -19.14
C PRO A 126 13.00 5.82 -18.76
N ASP A 127 13.29 6.68 -19.74
CA ASP A 127 13.25 8.13 -19.54
C ASP A 127 11.80 8.61 -19.30
N LEU A 128 11.62 9.44 -18.28
CA LEU A 128 10.31 10.03 -17.94
C LEU A 128 9.81 11.01 -19.02
N ASP A 129 10.74 11.62 -19.77
CA ASP A 129 10.43 12.49 -20.90
C ASP A 129 10.23 11.71 -22.22
N GLY A 130 10.40 10.38 -22.18
CA GLY A 130 10.26 9.48 -23.32
C GLY A 130 8.82 9.03 -23.56
N PRO A 131 8.60 8.17 -24.57
CA PRO A 131 7.27 7.59 -24.87
C PRO A 131 6.82 6.58 -23.81
N ALA A 132 5.52 6.29 -23.74
CA ALA A 132 4.94 5.38 -22.74
C ALA A 132 5.21 3.89 -23.00
N GLU A 133 5.52 3.52 -24.25
CA GLU A 133 5.70 2.11 -24.66
C GLU A 133 6.82 1.39 -23.91
N PRO A 134 8.02 1.94 -23.70
CA PRO A 134 9.05 1.31 -22.89
C PRO A 134 8.61 1.08 -21.44
N TRP A 135 7.83 2.00 -20.86
CA TRP A 135 7.27 1.87 -19.52
C TRP A 135 6.23 0.72 -19.45
N ARG A 136 5.39 0.59 -20.48
CA ARG A 136 4.44 -0.53 -20.59
C ARG A 136 5.15 -1.86 -20.76
N ALA A 137 6.26 -1.89 -21.48
CA ALA A 137 7.07 -3.08 -21.71
C ALA A 137 7.76 -3.64 -20.45
N LEU A 138 7.86 -2.84 -19.36
CA LEU A 138 8.34 -3.32 -18.07
C LEU A 138 7.41 -4.39 -17.45
N ILE A 139 6.15 -4.43 -17.85
CA ILE A 139 5.18 -5.45 -17.39
C ILE A 139 4.96 -6.41 -18.57
N PRO A 140 5.42 -7.65 -18.48
CA PRO A 140 5.32 -8.60 -19.58
C PRO A 140 3.84 -8.89 -19.93
N PRO A 141 3.53 -9.25 -21.16
CA PRO A 141 2.22 -9.77 -21.51
C PRO A 141 1.93 -11.05 -20.71
N GLY A 142 0.66 -11.31 -20.40
CA GLY A 142 0.26 -12.51 -19.66
C GLY A 142 0.59 -13.81 -20.41
N ASP A 143 0.71 -14.89 -19.66
CA ASP A 143 0.91 -16.24 -20.19
C ASP A 143 -0.39 -16.74 -20.83
N GLY A 144 -0.48 -16.73 -22.15
CA GLY A 144 -1.62 -17.26 -22.89
C GLY A 144 -1.53 -17.00 -24.39
N GLU A 145 -2.14 -17.86 -25.21
CA GLU A 145 -2.19 -17.74 -26.67
C GLU A 145 -2.96 -16.49 -27.16
N ALA A 146 -3.78 -15.90 -26.33
CA ALA A 146 -4.40 -14.60 -26.57
C ALA A 146 -3.56 -13.52 -25.85
N ARG A 147 -2.77 -12.78 -26.62
CA ARG A 147 -2.37 -11.41 -26.25
C ARG A 147 -3.65 -10.58 -26.17
N THR A 148 -4.39 -10.73 -25.10
CA THR A 148 -5.58 -9.92 -24.91
C THR A 148 -5.10 -8.51 -24.67
N GLU A 149 -5.33 -7.62 -25.61
CA GLU A 149 -5.19 -6.19 -25.35
C GLU A 149 -6.07 -5.89 -24.16
N LEU A 150 -5.49 -5.28 -23.13
CA LEU A 150 -6.28 -4.90 -21.96
C LEU A 150 -7.41 -4.00 -22.43
N ASP A 151 -8.61 -4.25 -21.90
CA ASP A 151 -9.78 -3.43 -22.23
C ASP A 151 -9.48 -1.96 -21.88
N PRO A 152 -9.43 -1.06 -22.87
CA PRO A 152 -9.11 0.35 -22.62
C PRO A 152 -10.17 1.05 -21.77
N THR A 153 -11.35 0.46 -21.62
CA THR A 153 -12.45 1.01 -20.81
C THR A 153 -12.38 0.62 -19.35
N THR A 154 -11.58 -0.41 -19.02
CA THR A 154 -11.40 -0.92 -17.65
C THR A 154 -9.93 -0.90 -17.30
N PRO A 155 -9.42 0.19 -16.69
CA PRO A 155 -8.03 0.28 -16.28
C PRO A 155 -7.65 -0.88 -15.35
N PRO A 156 -6.46 -1.50 -15.53
CA PRO A 156 -5.99 -2.53 -14.63
C PRO A 156 -5.66 -1.97 -13.25
N SER A 157 -5.43 -2.85 -12.30
CA SER A 157 -4.83 -2.51 -11.01
C SER A 157 -3.44 -3.11 -10.91
N LEU A 158 -2.53 -2.46 -10.18
CA LEU A 158 -1.18 -2.95 -9.94
C LEU A 158 -0.93 -3.10 -8.44
N LEU A 159 -0.57 -4.30 -8.03
CA LEU A 159 0.04 -4.53 -6.73
C LEU A 159 1.56 -4.38 -6.88
N VAL A 160 2.18 -3.50 -6.07
CA VAL A 160 3.58 -3.08 -6.23
C VAL A 160 4.31 -3.21 -4.89
N LEU A 161 5.36 -4.01 -4.84
CA LEU A 161 6.23 -4.16 -3.67
C LEU A 161 7.65 -3.73 -4.04
N GLY A 162 8.19 -2.74 -3.32
CA GLY A 162 9.52 -2.18 -3.55
C GLY A 162 10.54 -2.66 -2.51
N ASP A 163 11.77 -2.90 -2.94
CA ASP A 163 12.88 -3.11 -2.01
C ASP A 163 13.37 -1.76 -1.47
N PRO A 164 13.61 -1.61 -0.16
CA PRO A 164 14.00 -0.33 0.43
C PRO A 164 15.37 0.18 -0.03
N ALA A 165 16.21 -0.68 -0.58
CA ALA A 165 17.52 -0.31 -1.14
C ALA A 165 17.46 0.10 -2.61
N SER A 166 16.28 0.02 -3.27
CA SER A 166 16.14 0.28 -4.69
C SER A 166 16.15 1.78 -5.01
N PRO A 167 17.05 2.25 -5.86
CA PRO A 167 17.02 3.62 -6.36
C PRO A 167 15.82 3.81 -7.31
N GLY A 168 15.43 5.07 -7.57
CA GLY A 168 14.46 5.37 -8.63
C GLY A 168 13.02 4.90 -8.41
N LEU A 169 12.64 4.48 -7.19
CA LEU A 169 11.26 4.03 -6.91
C LEU A 169 10.21 5.12 -7.19
N ALA A 170 10.52 6.38 -6.89
CA ALA A 170 9.63 7.50 -7.18
C ALA A 170 9.46 7.70 -8.70
N ASP A 171 10.54 7.53 -9.47
CA ASP A 171 10.50 7.64 -10.93
C ASP A 171 9.73 6.46 -11.54
N LEU A 172 9.89 5.25 -10.98
CA LEU A 172 9.06 4.10 -11.38
C LEU A 172 7.58 4.36 -11.15
N ILE A 173 7.18 4.87 -9.98
CA ILE A 173 5.78 5.19 -9.67
C ILE A 173 5.24 6.21 -10.69
N SER A 174 6.00 7.28 -10.97
CA SER A 174 5.63 8.28 -11.96
C SER A 174 5.51 7.71 -13.37
N GLY A 175 6.45 6.85 -13.77
CA GLY A 175 6.44 6.18 -15.06
C GLY A 175 5.29 5.19 -15.21
N LEU A 176 4.93 4.48 -14.14
CA LEU A 176 3.74 3.61 -14.13
C LEU A 176 2.43 4.42 -14.20
N ASP A 177 2.36 5.61 -13.60
CA ASP A 177 1.21 6.50 -13.76
C ASP A 177 1.09 7.02 -15.19
N TYR A 178 2.22 7.36 -15.80
CA TYR A 178 2.26 7.77 -17.20
C TYR A 178 1.88 6.64 -18.16
N ALA A 179 2.40 5.43 -17.94
CA ALA A 179 2.15 4.27 -18.81
C ALA A 179 0.73 3.71 -18.68
N TRP A 180 0.17 3.76 -17.48
CA TRP A 180 -1.12 3.17 -17.10
C TRP A 180 -2.00 4.22 -16.40
N PRO A 181 -2.44 5.28 -17.12
CA PRO A 181 -3.29 6.32 -16.54
C PRO A 181 -4.62 5.72 -16.08
N GLY A 182 -5.09 6.14 -14.92
CA GLY A 182 -6.32 5.62 -14.32
C GLY A 182 -6.20 4.25 -13.66
N ALA A 183 -5.08 3.54 -13.83
CA ALA A 183 -4.82 2.30 -13.10
C ALA A 183 -4.53 2.58 -11.62
N VAL A 184 -5.19 1.85 -10.74
CA VAL A 184 -4.92 1.91 -9.29
C VAL A 184 -3.61 1.16 -9.00
N LYS A 185 -2.62 1.82 -8.40
CA LYS A 185 -1.37 1.22 -7.93
C LYS A 185 -1.37 1.24 -6.41
N LEU A 186 -1.23 0.07 -5.80
CA LEU A 186 -1.26 -0.13 -4.36
C LEU A 186 -0.14 -1.06 -3.93
N GLY A 187 0.39 -0.82 -2.76
CA GLY A 187 1.44 -1.65 -2.20
C GLY A 187 2.30 -0.94 -1.18
N GLY A 188 3.58 -1.32 -1.10
CA GLY A 188 4.49 -0.70 -0.15
C GLY A 188 5.95 -1.09 -0.34
N VAL A 189 6.80 -0.40 0.37
CA VAL A 189 8.24 -0.64 0.44
C VAL A 189 8.50 -1.62 1.58
N ALA A 190 9.19 -2.70 1.29
CA ALA A 190 9.51 -3.75 2.25
C ALA A 190 10.28 -3.24 3.48
N GLY A 191 10.28 -4.01 4.54
CA GLY A 191 11.08 -3.74 5.73
C GLY A 191 12.59 -3.85 5.45
N GLN A 192 13.38 -3.01 6.10
CA GLN A 192 14.85 -3.08 6.02
C GLN A 192 15.40 -4.28 6.80
N HIS A 193 16.48 -4.86 6.31
CA HIS A 193 17.22 -5.92 6.97
C HIS A 193 18.71 -5.86 6.61
N ALA A 194 19.53 -6.62 7.35
CA ALA A 194 20.98 -6.65 7.18
C ALA A 194 21.47 -7.85 6.32
N ALA A 195 20.59 -8.70 5.80
CA ALA A 195 20.98 -9.81 4.95
C ALA A 195 21.47 -9.32 3.58
N GLY A 196 22.42 -10.04 2.98
CA GLY A 196 23.05 -9.65 1.71
C GLY A 196 22.22 -9.93 0.44
N HIS A 197 20.88 -9.97 0.56
CA HIS A 197 19.95 -10.21 -0.55
C HIS A 197 18.76 -9.27 -0.45
N GLY A 198 17.93 -9.20 -1.50
CA GLY A 198 16.73 -8.36 -1.52
C GLY A 198 15.65 -8.79 -0.52
N SER A 199 14.64 -7.93 -0.36
CA SER A 199 13.53 -8.08 0.59
C SER A 199 12.27 -8.67 -0.03
N LEU A 200 12.29 -8.95 -1.34
CA LEU A 200 11.09 -9.27 -2.11
C LEU A 200 11.06 -10.74 -2.53
N LEU A 201 9.87 -11.27 -2.70
CA LEU A 201 9.61 -12.63 -3.15
C LEU A 201 8.82 -12.60 -4.46
N LEU A 202 9.27 -13.38 -5.43
CA LEU A 202 8.55 -13.64 -6.67
C LEU A 202 8.73 -15.11 -7.06
N GLY A 203 7.66 -15.76 -7.49
CA GLY A 203 7.69 -17.15 -7.91
C GLY A 203 6.48 -17.55 -8.74
N ASP A 204 6.60 -18.69 -9.38
CA ASP A 204 5.56 -19.38 -10.13
C ASP A 204 5.23 -20.74 -9.49
N THR A 205 4.67 -21.68 -10.26
CA THR A 205 4.33 -23.01 -9.78
C THR A 205 5.53 -23.88 -9.42
N GLU A 206 6.72 -23.61 -9.99
CA GLU A 206 7.89 -24.46 -9.91
C GLU A 206 9.04 -23.82 -9.15
N GLN A 207 9.20 -22.51 -9.30
CA GLN A 207 10.34 -21.77 -8.77
C GLN A 207 9.90 -20.52 -8.00
N GLY A 208 10.61 -20.25 -6.92
CA GLY A 208 10.50 -19.02 -6.16
C GLY A 208 11.87 -18.44 -5.88
N SER A 209 12.01 -17.14 -5.94
CA SER A 209 13.26 -16.43 -5.72
C SER A 209 13.11 -15.16 -4.92
N VAL A 210 14.18 -14.78 -4.22
CA VAL A 210 14.33 -13.46 -3.60
C VAL A 210 14.75 -12.47 -4.66
N ARG A 211 14.17 -11.26 -4.61
CA ARG A 211 14.42 -10.17 -5.54
C ARG A 211 14.75 -8.88 -4.81
N SER A 212 15.51 -8.04 -5.47
CA SER A 212 15.65 -6.60 -5.23
C SER A 212 14.89 -5.83 -6.29
N GLY A 213 14.94 -4.52 -6.28
CA GLY A 213 14.18 -3.70 -7.22
C GLY A 213 12.72 -3.58 -6.82
N VAL A 214 11.84 -3.90 -7.73
CA VAL A 214 10.39 -3.93 -7.51
C VAL A 214 9.82 -5.23 -8.05
N VAL A 215 8.92 -5.85 -7.31
CA VAL A 215 8.08 -6.94 -7.80
C VAL A 215 6.62 -6.53 -7.71
N GLY A 216 5.80 -7.09 -8.56
CA GLY A 216 4.38 -6.77 -8.54
C GLY A 216 3.54 -7.72 -9.37
N CYS A 217 2.24 -7.42 -9.41
CA CYS A 217 1.30 -8.12 -10.25
C CYS A 217 0.28 -7.11 -10.82
N LEU A 218 0.18 -7.07 -12.16
CA LEU A 218 -0.93 -6.40 -12.81
C LEU A 218 -2.15 -7.33 -12.72
N ILE A 219 -3.27 -6.78 -12.31
CA ILE A 219 -4.56 -7.46 -12.12
C ILE A 219 -5.57 -6.79 -13.05
N ALA A 220 -6.15 -7.58 -13.95
CA ALA A 220 -7.15 -7.12 -14.91
C ALA A 220 -8.25 -8.18 -15.11
N GLY A 221 -9.14 -7.95 -16.07
CA GLY A 221 -10.27 -8.84 -16.37
C GLY A 221 -11.40 -8.68 -15.35
N ALA A 222 -11.83 -9.79 -14.75
CA ALA A 222 -12.97 -9.80 -13.82
C ALA A 222 -12.68 -9.23 -12.43
N TRP A 223 -11.47 -8.73 -12.16
CA TRP A 223 -11.03 -8.28 -10.83
C TRP A 223 -10.26 -6.97 -10.89
N ARG A 224 -10.44 -6.14 -9.85
CA ARG A 224 -9.68 -4.90 -9.63
C ARG A 224 -9.39 -4.66 -8.17
N LEU A 225 -8.48 -3.74 -7.89
CA LEU A 225 -8.23 -3.20 -6.55
C LEU A 225 -8.96 -1.87 -6.38
N GLU A 226 -9.56 -1.67 -5.22
CA GLU A 226 -10.07 -0.37 -4.77
C GLU A 226 -9.22 0.12 -3.60
N ALA A 227 -8.85 1.40 -3.64
CA ALA A 227 -7.96 2.01 -2.67
C ALA A 227 -8.73 2.71 -1.55
N VAL A 228 -8.24 2.58 -0.31
CA VAL A 228 -8.57 3.47 0.80
C VAL A 228 -7.27 3.91 1.44
N VAL A 229 -7.04 5.21 1.52
CA VAL A 229 -5.76 5.79 1.98
C VAL A 229 -6.02 6.66 3.22
N ALA A 230 -5.69 6.15 4.39
CA ALA A 230 -5.82 6.87 5.65
C ALA A 230 -4.45 7.45 6.06
N GLN A 231 -4.29 8.75 5.90
CA GLN A 231 -3.02 9.45 6.15
C GLN A 231 -2.76 9.67 7.64
N GLY A 232 -3.78 9.61 8.46
CA GLY A 232 -3.67 9.64 9.91
C GLY A 232 -3.32 11.02 10.49
N CYS A 233 -3.57 12.08 9.75
CA CYS A 233 -3.29 13.44 10.13
C CYS A 233 -4.56 14.29 10.08
N ARG A 234 -4.63 15.30 10.95
CA ARG A 234 -5.67 16.34 10.89
C ARG A 234 -5.06 17.70 10.61
N PRO A 235 -5.78 18.58 9.90
CA PRO A 235 -5.31 19.93 9.68
C PRO A 235 -5.27 20.73 10.97
N ILE A 236 -4.23 21.60 11.09
CA ILE A 236 -4.14 22.64 12.10
C ILE A 236 -3.95 23.99 11.42
N GLY A 237 -4.79 24.94 11.77
CA GLY A 237 -4.76 26.27 11.14
C GLY A 237 -5.31 26.30 9.71
N PRO A 238 -5.16 27.44 9.02
CA PRO A 238 -5.70 27.67 7.69
C PRO A 238 -4.86 27.07 6.59
N VAL A 239 -5.43 27.00 5.38
CA VAL A 239 -4.70 26.75 4.15
C VAL A 239 -3.90 28.01 3.77
N PHE A 240 -2.67 27.79 3.36
CA PHE A 240 -1.76 28.82 2.82
C PHE A 240 -1.45 28.53 1.35
N GLU A 241 -1.00 29.55 0.66
CA GLU A 241 -0.42 29.42 -0.67
C GLU A 241 1.10 29.62 -0.59
N VAL A 242 1.85 28.82 -1.33
CA VAL A 242 3.30 28.97 -1.43
C VAL A 242 3.62 30.16 -2.31
N GLU A 243 4.12 31.23 -1.72
CA GLU A 243 4.52 32.44 -2.43
C GLU A 243 5.95 32.35 -2.99
N GLN A 244 6.85 31.73 -2.21
CA GLN A 244 8.24 31.49 -2.63
C GLN A 244 8.72 30.12 -2.17
N ALA A 245 9.33 29.38 -3.09
CA ALA A 245 9.95 28.09 -2.81
C ALA A 245 11.20 27.89 -3.66
N GLN A 246 12.13 27.08 -3.15
CA GLN A 246 13.31 26.63 -3.88
C GLN A 246 13.47 25.10 -3.71
N ARG A 247 13.23 24.34 -4.79
CA ARG A 247 13.21 22.88 -4.77
C ARG A 247 12.18 22.35 -3.75
N ASN A 248 12.64 21.82 -2.62
CA ASN A 248 11.83 21.29 -1.53
C ASN A 248 11.78 22.21 -0.30
N VAL A 249 12.25 23.47 -0.44
CA VAL A 249 12.27 24.45 0.66
C VAL A 249 11.22 25.51 0.41
N VAL A 250 10.28 25.65 1.35
CA VAL A 250 9.30 26.73 1.39
C VAL A 250 9.91 27.92 2.09
N LEU A 251 9.99 29.04 1.40
CA LEU A 251 10.60 30.28 1.90
C LEU A 251 9.53 31.24 2.41
N GLN A 252 8.40 31.36 1.72
CA GLN A 252 7.32 32.27 2.06
C GLN A 252 5.95 31.64 1.76
N LEU A 253 5.04 31.86 2.68
CA LEU A 253 3.63 31.51 2.60
C LEU A 253 2.77 32.77 2.56
N SER A 254 1.66 32.74 1.83
CA SER A 254 0.67 33.79 1.82
C SER A 254 -0.73 33.29 2.22
N ARG A 255 -1.52 34.20 2.77
CA ARG A 255 -2.95 34.06 3.01
C ARG A 255 -3.62 35.40 2.74
N GLY A 256 -4.24 35.51 1.57
CA GLY A 256 -4.70 36.80 1.07
C GLY A 256 -3.54 37.79 0.91
N ALA A 257 -3.62 38.94 1.55
CA ALA A 257 -2.56 39.95 1.50
C ALA A 257 -1.41 39.72 2.50
N GLN A 258 -1.58 38.79 3.43
CA GLN A 258 -0.55 38.52 4.45
C GLN A 258 0.50 37.56 3.90
N ARG A 259 1.78 37.90 4.10
CA ARG A 259 2.95 37.11 3.76
C ARG A 259 3.78 36.83 5.00
N ASN A 260 4.13 35.60 5.23
CA ASN A 260 4.87 35.16 6.41
C ASN A 260 5.90 34.07 6.01
N SER A 261 6.97 33.93 6.79
CA SER A 261 7.76 32.70 6.71
C SER A 261 6.93 31.51 7.24
N PRO A 262 7.20 30.28 6.82
CA PRO A 262 6.51 29.09 7.34
C PRO A 262 6.54 28.99 8.86
N VAL A 263 7.66 29.32 9.51
CA VAL A 263 7.79 29.29 10.97
C VAL A 263 6.91 30.36 11.62
N SER A 264 6.86 31.59 11.06
CA SER A 264 5.98 32.63 11.59
C SER A 264 4.49 32.27 11.42
N ALA A 265 4.13 31.67 10.30
CA ALA A 265 2.78 31.15 10.09
C ALA A 265 2.43 30.06 11.11
N LEU A 266 3.33 29.12 11.36
CA LEU A 266 3.16 28.07 12.38
C LEU A 266 3.05 28.68 13.80
N GLN A 267 3.89 29.63 14.16
CA GLN A 267 3.82 30.33 15.46
C GLN A 267 2.44 30.95 15.69
N SER A 268 1.85 31.55 14.67
CA SER A 268 0.50 32.13 14.75
C SER A 268 -0.57 31.05 15.02
N ILE A 269 -0.42 29.86 14.45
CA ILE A 269 -1.31 28.72 14.68
C ILE A 269 -1.16 28.21 16.11
N LEU A 270 0.07 28.08 16.60
CA LEU A 270 0.38 27.55 17.94
C LEU A 270 -0.31 28.34 19.06
N VAL A 271 -0.56 29.63 18.87
CA VAL A 271 -1.28 30.47 19.88
C VAL A 271 -2.68 29.90 20.16
N GLY A 272 -3.35 29.38 19.14
CA GLY A 272 -4.71 28.84 19.25
C GLY A 272 -4.80 27.38 19.70
N LEU A 273 -3.68 26.66 19.81
CA LEU A 273 -3.66 25.25 20.20
C LEU A 273 -3.62 25.06 21.71
N SER A 274 -4.15 23.93 22.20
CA SER A 274 -4.04 23.52 23.61
C SER A 274 -2.57 23.23 24.00
N PRO A 275 -2.23 23.20 25.29
CA PRO A 275 -0.89 22.83 25.74
C PRO A 275 -0.46 21.44 25.24
N GLU A 276 -1.37 20.47 25.24
CA GLU A 276 -1.16 19.10 24.78
C GLU A 276 -0.87 19.06 23.27
N GLU A 277 -1.63 19.80 22.47
CA GLU A 277 -1.42 19.91 21.03
C GLU A 277 -0.09 20.59 20.69
N ARG A 278 0.31 21.60 21.44
CA ARG A 278 1.62 22.26 21.27
C ARG A 278 2.79 21.30 21.55
N GLU A 279 2.62 20.41 22.52
CA GLU A 279 3.64 19.38 22.78
C GLU A 279 3.67 18.35 21.65
N GLN A 280 2.52 17.92 21.14
CA GLN A 280 2.45 17.00 19.99
C GLN A 280 3.08 17.60 18.72
N VAL A 281 2.93 18.90 18.47
CA VAL A 281 3.54 19.59 17.31
C VAL A 281 5.04 19.40 17.27
N ARG A 282 5.73 19.27 18.40
CA ARG A 282 7.18 19.09 18.47
C ARG A 282 7.66 17.78 17.83
N HIS A 283 6.79 16.76 17.80
CA HIS A 283 7.17 15.41 17.38
C HIS A 283 6.31 14.86 16.23
N SER A 284 5.18 15.51 15.93
CA SER A 284 4.16 14.95 15.03
C SER A 284 3.60 15.99 14.06
N LEU A 285 4.43 16.98 13.66
CA LEU A 285 4.07 18.01 12.71
C LEU A 285 4.43 17.61 11.28
N PHE A 286 3.49 17.80 10.38
CA PHE A 286 3.60 17.52 8.95
C PHE A 286 3.08 18.70 8.13
N LEU A 287 3.31 18.66 6.82
CA LEU A 287 2.74 19.59 5.87
C LEU A 287 1.88 18.82 4.86
N GLY A 288 0.60 19.15 4.78
CA GLY A 288 -0.26 18.75 3.67
C GLY A 288 0.08 19.59 2.46
N VAL A 289 0.37 18.95 1.33
CA VAL A 289 0.70 19.58 0.04
C VAL A 289 -0.43 19.30 -0.94
N GLY A 290 -1.07 20.36 -1.44
CA GLY A 290 -2.17 20.25 -2.40
C GLY A 290 -1.69 19.70 -3.75
N GLN A 291 -2.51 18.84 -4.36
CA GLN A 291 -2.19 18.17 -5.61
C GLN A 291 -2.24 19.11 -6.80
N SER A 292 -3.11 20.10 -6.79
CA SER A 292 -3.29 21.08 -7.85
C SER A 292 -3.12 22.50 -7.33
N SER A 293 -2.57 23.38 -8.15
CA SER A 293 -2.51 24.82 -7.85
C SER A 293 -3.86 25.51 -8.01
N PHE A 294 -4.82 24.86 -8.66
CA PHE A 294 -6.08 25.47 -9.06
C PHE A 294 -7.31 24.92 -8.32
N ASP A 295 -7.20 23.71 -7.75
CA ASP A 295 -8.32 23.11 -7.04
C ASP A 295 -8.29 23.54 -5.58
N LEU A 296 -9.33 24.29 -5.17
CA LEU A 296 -9.72 24.33 -3.77
C LEU A 296 -10.18 22.93 -3.37
N PRO A 297 -9.98 22.50 -2.10
CA PRO A 297 -10.61 21.30 -1.60
C PRO A 297 -12.08 21.37 -2.00
N SER A 298 -12.57 20.40 -2.75
CA SER A 298 -14.02 20.29 -2.98
C SER A 298 -14.65 20.05 -1.61
N ASP A 299 -15.79 20.69 -1.37
CA ASP A 299 -16.56 20.43 -0.12
C ASP A 299 -16.91 18.93 0.01
N ASP A 300 -16.81 18.17 -1.09
CA ASP A 300 -17.16 16.75 -1.19
C ASP A 300 -16.07 15.81 -0.63
N ASP A 301 -14.78 16.16 -0.64
CA ASP A 301 -13.73 15.34 0.00
C ASP A 301 -12.49 16.14 0.46
N PRO A 302 -12.57 16.82 1.60
CA PRO A 302 -11.45 17.59 2.14
C PRO A 302 -10.23 16.72 2.55
N LEU A 303 -10.42 15.40 2.75
CA LEU A 303 -9.34 14.48 3.16
C LEU A 303 -8.41 14.12 2.00
N GLU A 304 -8.90 14.11 0.75
CA GLU A 304 -8.09 13.82 -0.44
C GLU A 304 -7.43 15.07 -1.06
N ALA A 305 -7.69 16.26 -0.52
CA ALA A 305 -7.16 17.50 -1.07
C ALA A 305 -5.64 17.66 -0.89
N PHE A 306 -5.07 17.02 0.12
CA PHE A 306 -3.68 17.17 0.50
C PHE A 306 -2.98 15.82 0.65
N VAL A 307 -1.74 15.74 0.14
CA VAL A 307 -0.82 14.65 0.47
C VAL A 307 0.06 15.09 1.63
N VAL A 308 0.09 14.30 2.69
CA VAL A 308 0.86 14.61 3.90
C VAL A 308 2.34 14.29 3.69
N ARG A 309 3.21 15.26 4.02
CA ARG A 309 4.66 15.18 3.85
C ARG A 309 5.41 15.56 5.11
N ASN A 310 6.53 14.90 5.34
CA ASN A 310 7.42 15.20 6.46
C ASN A 310 8.06 16.59 6.30
N LEU A 311 8.17 17.28 7.43
CA LEU A 311 9.07 18.41 7.57
C LEU A 311 10.45 17.86 7.90
N ILE A 312 11.43 18.08 7.01
CA ILE A 312 12.77 17.50 7.13
C ILE A 312 13.84 18.49 7.61
N GLY A 313 13.48 19.75 7.75
CA GLY A 313 14.38 20.76 8.29
C GLY A 313 13.73 22.13 8.43
N VAL A 314 14.30 22.94 9.31
CA VAL A 314 13.91 24.34 9.54
C VAL A 314 15.18 25.20 9.53
N ASP A 315 15.16 26.30 8.77
CA ASP A 315 16.23 27.32 8.86
C ASP A 315 15.81 28.37 9.91
N PRO A 316 16.51 28.41 11.05
CA PRO A 316 16.15 29.37 12.12
C PRO A 316 16.42 30.84 11.77
N ARG A 317 17.21 31.12 10.72
CA ARG A 317 17.59 32.47 10.34
C ARG A 317 16.48 33.21 9.61
N ASN A 318 15.80 32.53 8.70
CA ASN A 318 14.75 33.11 7.84
C ASN A 318 13.38 32.48 8.05
N GLY A 319 13.29 31.39 8.86
CA GLY A 319 12.05 30.67 9.13
C GLY A 319 11.55 29.83 7.95
N ALA A 320 12.43 29.50 7.00
CA ALA A 320 12.12 28.57 5.92
C ALA A 320 12.02 27.13 6.41
N VAL A 321 11.25 26.30 5.69
CA VAL A 321 11.01 24.91 6.04
C VAL A 321 11.29 24.02 4.85
N ALA A 322 12.07 22.96 5.05
CA ALA A 322 12.30 21.90 4.08
C ALA A 322 11.27 20.78 4.24
N VAL A 323 10.72 20.31 3.14
CA VAL A 323 9.66 19.30 3.05
C VAL A 323 10.17 18.09 2.27
N ALA A 324 9.70 16.90 2.58
CA ALA A 324 10.08 15.66 1.88
C ALA A 324 9.38 15.53 0.51
N GLU A 325 9.23 16.63 -0.20
CA GLU A 325 8.69 16.71 -1.56
C GLU A 325 9.14 17.99 -2.26
N ARG A 326 9.17 17.97 -3.59
CA ARG A 326 9.43 19.17 -4.39
C ARG A 326 8.21 20.09 -4.35
N ILE A 327 8.40 21.32 -3.90
CA ILE A 327 7.34 22.31 -3.74
C ILE A 327 7.38 23.34 -4.90
N ARG A 328 6.20 23.76 -5.34
CA ARG A 328 6.03 24.76 -6.41
C ARG A 328 5.33 26.00 -5.87
N VAL A 329 5.68 27.16 -6.40
CA VAL A 329 4.97 28.43 -6.16
C VAL A 329 3.53 28.28 -6.65
N GLY A 330 2.56 28.80 -5.87
CA GLY A 330 1.13 28.68 -6.12
C GLY A 330 0.47 27.44 -5.53
N GLN A 331 1.24 26.41 -5.09
CA GLN A 331 0.66 25.27 -4.41
C GLN A 331 -0.01 25.66 -3.09
N LYS A 332 -1.12 25.02 -2.79
CA LYS A 332 -1.77 25.12 -1.49
C LYS A 332 -1.09 24.18 -0.50
N VAL A 333 -0.86 24.67 0.71
CA VAL A 333 -0.29 23.86 1.80
C VAL A 333 -1.04 24.12 3.09
N GLN A 334 -1.06 23.10 3.98
CA GLN A 334 -1.68 23.23 5.28
C GLN A 334 -0.88 22.43 6.31
N PHE A 335 -0.62 23.02 7.48
CA PHE A 335 0.02 22.28 8.56
C PHE A 335 -0.91 21.17 9.05
N GLN A 336 -0.33 20.03 9.31
CA GLN A 336 -1.04 18.81 9.73
C GLN A 336 -0.43 18.29 11.02
N LEU A 337 -1.27 17.84 11.93
CA LEU A 337 -0.87 17.19 13.17
C LEU A 337 -1.31 15.74 13.15
N ARG A 338 -0.39 14.84 13.45
CA ARG A 338 -0.66 13.43 13.54
C ARG A 338 -0.94 13.02 14.97
N ASP A 339 -2.07 12.41 15.20
CA ASP A 339 -2.44 11.81 16.49
C ASP A 339 -3.29 10.53 16.28
N GLY A 340 -3.23 9.62 17.25
CA GLY A 340 -3.91 8.34 17.14
C GLY A 340 -5.43 8.43 17.12
N ALA A 341 -6.04 9.45 17.74
CA ALA A 341 -7.50 9.62 17.78
C ALA A 341 -8.01 10.07 16.41
N SER A 342 -7.39 11.09 15.84
CA SER A 342 -7.72 11.59 14.49
C SER A 342 -7.47 10.54 13.42
N SER A 343 -6.36 9.79 13.54
CA SER A 343 -6.05 8.69 12.64
C SER A 343 -7.13 7.60 12.65
N ARG A 344 -7.61 7.21 13.84
CA ARG A 344 -8.71 6.23 13.95
C ARG A 344 -10.02 6.76 13.40
N GLN A 345 -10.33 8.03 13.64
CA GLN A 345 -11.55 8.66 13.13
C GLN A 345 -11.55 8.72 11.60
N GLU A 346 -10.46 9.18 10.98
CA GLU A 346 -10.28 9.23 9.54
C GLU A 346 -10.42 7.82 8.92
N ALA A 347 -9.64 6.86 9.42
CA ALA A 347 -9.67 5.49 8.92
C ALA A 347 -11.08 4.87 9.01
N ARG A 348 -11.79 5.06 10.15
CA ARG A 348 -13.17 4.59 10.32
C ARG A 348 -14.12 5.21 9.30
N GLN A 349 -14.02 6.51 9.05
CA GLN A 349 -14.87 7.20 8.07
C GLN A 349 -14.63 6.67 6.65
N LEU A 350 -13.36 6.53 6.25
CA LEU A 350 -12.99 6.05 4.93
C LEU A 350 -13.37 4.58 4.73
N LEU A 351 -13.14 3.71 5.71
CA LEU A 351 -13.52 2.30 5.66
C LEU A 351 -15.04 2.10 5.63
N ASN A 352 -15.80 2.86 6.41
CA ASN A 352 -17.26 2.83 6.35
C ASN A 352 -17.81 3.31 5.00
N ARG A 353 -17.19 4.34 4.39
CA ARG A 353 -17.51 4.79 3.03
C ARG A 353 -17.24 3.66 2.03
N GLN A 354 -16.11 2.96 2.15
CA GLN A 354 -15.79 1.81 1.30
C GLN A 354 -16.78 0.67 1.47
N ALA A 355 -17.18 0.34 2.71
CA ALA A 355 -18.17 -0.70 2.99
C ALA A 355 -19.57 -0.39 2.42
N GLY A 356 -19.90 0.90 2.28
CA GLY A 356 -21.14 1.35 1.62
C GLY A 356 -21.11 1.24 0.11
N ARG A 357 -19.96 0.96 -0.52
CA ARG A 357 -19.82 0.70 -1.94
C ARG A 357 -20.02 -0.79 -2.22
N THR A 358 -20.64 -1.12 -3.31
CA THR A 358 -20.74 -2.50 -3.82
C THR A 358 -19.76 -2.67 -4.98
N PRO A 359 -19.24 -3.85 -5.21
CA PRO A 359 -19.49 -5.14 -4.55
C PRO A 359 -18.66 -5.34 -3.28
N GLN A 360 -19.05 -6.37 -2.50
CA GLN A 360 -18.30 -6.76 -1.31
C GLN A 360 -16.90 -7.29 -1.70
N PRO A 361 -15.82 -6.85 -1.04
CA PRO A 361 -14.47 -7.35 -1.33
C PRO A 361 -14.31 -8.83 -1.01
N LEU A 362 -13.50 -9.52 -1.80
CA LEU A 362 -13.06 -10.90 -1.54
C LEU A 362 -11.97 -10.96 -0.47
N ALA A 363 -11.11 -9.93 -0.43
CA ALA A 363 -10.01 -9.80 0.51
C ALA A 363 -9.62 -8.33 0.70
N GLY A 364 -9.04 -8.02 1.84
CA GLY A 364 -8.39 -6.75 2.14
C GLY A 364 -6.88 -6.93 2.29
N LEU A 365 -6.09 -6.04 1.71
CA LEU A 365 -4.65 -5.95 1.94
C LEU A 365 -4.34 -4.65 2.66
N LEU A 366 -3.56 -4.71 3.73
CA LEU A 366 -3.09 -3.54 4.45
C LEU A 366 -1.58 -3.35 4.26
N PHE A 367 -1.22 -2.20 3.74
CA PHE A 367 0.15 -1.68 3.73
C PHE A 367 0.20 -0.52 4.72
N ALA A 368 0.68 -0.79 5.93
CA ALA A 368 0.74 0.18 7.01
C ALA A 368 2.17 0.67 7.22
N CYS A 369 2.34 1.95 7.51
CA CYS A 369 3.66 2.47 7.86
C CYS A 369 4.18 1.84 9.17
N LEU A 370 5.49 1.61 9.24
CA LEU A 370 6.19 1.19 10.46
C LEU A 370 5.91 2.10 11.68
N GLY A 371 5.57 3.35 11.44
CA GLY A 371 5.20 4.30 12.50
C GLY A 371 3.74 4.19 12.94
N ARG A 372 2.95 3.26 12.40
CA ARG A 372 1.55 2.99 12.84
C ARG A 372 1.52 1.93 13.95
N GLY A 373 0.59 1.02 13.91
CA GLY A 373 0.47 -0.06 14.87
C GLY A 373 0.43 0.42 16.32
N GLN A 374 1.08 -0.30 17.20
CA GLN A 374 1.15 0.04 18.64
C GLN A 374 1.73 1.42 18.90
N GLY A 375 2.71 1.87 18.11
CA GLY A 375 3.33 3.18 18.27
C GLY A 375 2.36 4.36 18.11
N LEU A 376 1.39 4.27 17.19
CA LEU A 376 0.38 5.29 16.96
C LEU A 376 -0.90 5.05 17.78
N HIS A 377 -1.39 3.80 17.76
CA HIS A 377 -2.69 3.48 18.32
C HIS A 377 -2.63 3.16 19.82
N GLN A 378 -1.43 2.88 20.37
CA GLN A 378 -1.18 2.47 21.76
C GLN A 378 -2.04 1.26 22.18
N ARG A 379 -2.29 0.37 21.22
CA ARG A 379 -3.05 -0.86 21.36
C ARG A 379 -2.72 -1.81 20.22
N ASP A 380 -2.96 -3.10 20.43
CA ASP A 380 -2.86 -4.11 19.39
C ASP A 380 -4.00 -3.96 18.36
N ASP A 381 -3.77 -4.44 17.17
CA ASP A 381 -4.76 -4.54 16.10
C ASP A 381 -5.45 -3.20 15.77
N GLY A 382 -4.67 -2.10 15.80
CA GLY A 382 -5.18 -0.74 15.70
C GLY A 382 -5.95 -0.47 14.41
N ASP A 383 -5.36 -0.75 13.26
CA ASP A 383 -5.94 -0.53 11.93
C ASP A 383 -6.89 -1.67 11.51
N VAL A 384 -6.51 -2.93 11.76
CA VAL A 384 -7.36 -4.08 11.37
C VAL A 384 -8.67 -4.14 12.15
N SER A 385 -8.69 -3.67 13.41
CA SER A 385 -9.94 -3.59 14.18
C SER A 385 -10.93 -2.62 13.56
N LEU A 386 -10.47 -1.50 12.99
CA LEU A 386 -11.33 -0.54 12.29
C LEU A 386 -11.88 -1.12 10.98
N CYS A 387 -11.05 -1.86 10.24
CA CYS A 387 -11.51 -2.57 9.06
C CYS A 387 -12.57 -3.61 9.41
N ARG A 388 -12.39 -4.35 10.49
CA ARG A 388 -13.36 -5.34 10.98
C ARG A 388 -14.69 -4.72 11.43
N GLU A 389 -14.67 -3.51 11.98
CA GLU A 389 -15.90 -2.76 12.29
C GLU A 389 -16.73 -2.51 11.01
N ALA A 390 -16.08 -2.26 9.86
CA ALA A 390 -16.72 -2.01 8.58
C ALA A 390 -17.03 -3.30 7.79
N PHE A 391 -16.18 -4.33 7.91
CA PHE A 391 -16.22 -5.59 7.16
C PHE A 391 -15.99 -6.77 8.13
N ALA A 392 -17.05 -7.28 8.75
CA ALA A 392 -16.97 -8.23 9.87
C ALA A 392 -16.14 -9.50 9.59
N ASP A 393 -16.27 -10.10 8.41
CA ASP A 393 -15.69 -11.40 8.04
C ASP A 393 -14.69 -11.32 6.88
N LEU A 394 -14.17 -10.13 6.59
CA LEU A 394 -13.23 -9.94 5.48
C LEU A 394 -11.88 -10.58 5.81
N PRO A 395 -11.37 -11.54 4.99
CA PRO A 395 -10.01 -12.01 5.12
C PRO A 395 -9.02 -10.86 4.85
N ILE A 396 -8.09 -10.65 5.78
CA ILE A 396 -7.09 -9.58 5.68
C ILE A 396 -5.70 -10.19 5.72
N ALA A 397 -4.80 -9.68 4.88
CA ALA A 397 -3.36 -9.88 4.97
C ALA A 397 -2.64 -8.55 4.73
N GLY A 398 -1.35 -8.50 5.01
CA GLY A 398 -0.59 -7.27 4.77
C GLY A 398 0.72 -7.22 5.52
N VAL A 399 1.29 -6.02 5.55
CA VAL A 399 2.65 -5.81 6.04
C VAL A 399 2.86 -4.39 6.55
N PHE A 400 3.68 -4.24 7.56
CA PHE A 400 4.20 -2.95 8.00
C PHE A 400 5.37 -2.55 7.12
N CYS A 401 5.18 -1.44 6.38
CA CYS A 401 6.03 -0.95 5.30
C CYS A 401 6.98 0.17 5.73
N ASN A 402 8.06 0.32 4.99
CA ASN A 402 8.97 1.47 5.08
C ASN A 402 8.55 2.65 4.18
N GLY A 403 7.35 2.59 3.66
CA GLY A 403 6.66 3.55 2.79
C GLY A 403 5.50 2.87 2.09
N GLU A 404 4.39 3.56 1.91
CA GLU A 404 3.17 3.02 1.31
C GLU A 404 2.99 3.59 -0.11
N ILE A 405 2.62 2.74 -1.05
CA ILE A 405 2.33 3.12 -2.44
C ILE A 405 0.81 3.12 -2.59
N ALA A 406 0.22 4.30 -2.85
CA ALA A 406 -1.22 4.42 -2.98
C ALA A 406 -1.63 5.70 -3.73
N PRO A 407 -2.81 5.73 -4.39
CA PRO A 407 -3.28 6.91 -5.09
C PRO A 407 -4.02 7.88 -4.15
N ILE A 408 -3.79 9.18 -4.37
CA ILE A 408 -4.63 10.27 -3.87
C ILE A 408 -4.93 11.20 -5.06
N GLY A 409 -6.19 11.58 -5.25
CA GLY A 409 -6.60 12.44 -6.35
C GLY A 409 -6.27 11.86 -7.74
N GLY A 410 -6.22 10.54 -7.89
CA GLY A 410 -5.93 9.85 -9.15
C GLY A 410 -4.43 9.77 -9.50
N ILE A 411 -3.54 10.27 -8.65
CA ILE A 411 -2.08 10.21 -8.80
C ILE A 411 -1.51 9.28 -7.72
N THR A 412 -0.60 8.40 -8.10
CA THR A 412 0.05 7.49 -7.17
C THR A 412 1.21 8.17 -6.44
N HIS A 413 1.25 8.01 -5.13
CA HIS A 413 2.29 8.60 -4.27
C HIS A 413 3.00 7.52 -3.46
N LEU A 414 4.25 7.80 -3.14
CA LEU A 414 4.95 7.16 -2.05
C LEU A 414 4.62 7.94 -0.77
N HIS A 415 3.92 7.29 0.14
CA HIS A 415 3.49 7.85 1.40
C HIS A 415 4.42 7.46 2.55
N GLY A 416 4.30 8.18 3.65
CA GLY A 416 4.80 7.78 4.95
C GLY A 416 3.72 7.99 6.00
N TYR A 417 3.75 7.20 7.05
CA TYR A 417 2.80 7.23 8.16
C TYR A 417 1.34 6.88 7.82
N THR A 418 1.09 6.35 6.65
CA THR A 418 -0.23 6.07 6.08
C THR A 418 -0.66 4.61 6.33
N ALA A 419 -1.95 4.36 6.33
CA ALA A 419 -2.52 3.03 6.13
C ALA A 419 -3.14 3.00 4.72
N ALA A 420 -2.51 2.30 3.80
CA ALA A 420 -2.99 2.06 2.46
C ALA A 420 -3.68 0.70 2.38
N TRP A 421 -4.98 0.72 2.16
CA TRP A 421 -5.80 -0.47 2.00
C TRP A 421 -6.04 -0.75 0.51
N ALA A 422 -5.88 -2.00 0.12
CA ALA A 422 -6.28 -2.51 -1.18
C ALA A 422 -7.41 -3.54 -1.01
N PHE A 423 -8.59 -3.21 -1.47
CA PHE A 423 -9.73 -4.11 -1.46
C PHE A 423 -9.85 -4.80 -2.81
N LEU A 424 -9.74 -6.13 -2.83
CA LEU A 424 -9.89 -6.92 -4.04
C LEU A 424 -11.38 -7.17 -4.31
N VAL A 425 -11.90 -6.54 -5.36
CA VAL A 425 -13.32 -6.58 -5.71
C VAL A 425 -13.53 -7.17 -7.11
N PRO A 426 -14.64 -7.89 -7.36
CA PRO A 426 -14.98 -8.29 -8.70
C PRO A 426 -15.38 -7.04 -9.53
N CYS A 427 -14.95 -6.98 -10.78
CA CYS A 427 -15.52 -6.04 -11.74
C CYS A 427 -16.99 -6.44 -11.92
N GLY A 428 -17.93 -5.51 -11.72
CA GLY A 428 -19.36 -5.80 -11.95
C GLY A 428 -19.55 -6.44 -13.33
N THR A 429 -20.43 -7.40 -13.41
CA THR A 429 -20.91 -7.88 -14.73
C THR A 429 -21.57 -6.69 -15.42
N PRO A 430 -21.20 -6.38 -16.67
CA PRO A 430 -21.80 -5.27 -17.42
C PRO A 430 -23.31 -5.44 -17.54
#